data_43c86f97c8ae819af3f9f7c1499f4cad
#
_entry.id   43c86f97c8ae819af3f9f7c1499f4cad
#
_cell.length_a   1.000
_cell.length_b   1.000
_cell.length_c   1.000
_cell.angle_alpha   90.00
_cell.angle_beta   90.00
_cell.angle_gamma   90.00
#
_symmetry.space_group_name_H-M   'P 1'
#
loop_
_entity.id
_entity.type
_entity.pdbx_description
1 polymer ?
#
loop_
_entity_poly.entity_id
_entity_poly.type
_entity_poly.pdbx_seq_one_letter_code
_entity_poly.pdbx_strand_id
1 'polypeptide(L)' 'MISVLIGILIIVVVGAICFWAIDKFATDSRLANLLKLLVVLVCLGAIVQRVLPLTY' A
#
# COMPACT_ATOMS: atom_id res chain seq x y z
N MET A 1 -14.47 -15.48 2.01
CA MET A 1 -14.49 -14.50 0.91
C MET A 1 -14.69 -13.08 1.40
N ILE A 2 -15.63 -12.86 2.31
CA ILE A 2 -15.87 -11.51 2.84
C ILE A 2 -14.66 -10.98 3.59
N SER A 3 -13.97 -11.85 4.34
CA SER A 3 -12.79 -11.45 5.09
C SER A 3 -11.64 -10.98 4.17
N VAL A 4 -11.53 -11.59 3.00
CA VAL A 4 -10.52 -11.17 2.01
C VAL A 4 -10.85 -9.77 1.50
N LEU A 5 -12.12 -9.52 1.20
CA LEU A 5 -12.55 -8.20 0.75
C LEU A 5 -12.30 -7.13 1.80
N ILE A 6 -12.62 -7.44 3.05
CA ILE A 6 -12.37 -6.51 4.15
C ILE A 6 -10.86 -6.23 4.29
N GLY A 7 -10.05 -7.28 4.18
CA GLY A 7 -8.60 -7.12 4.24
C GLY A 7 -8.07 -6.21 3.14
N ILE A 8 -8.55 -6.41 1.92
CA ILE A 8 -8.14 -5.56 0.79
C ILE A 8 -8.56 -4.12 1.02
N LEU A 9 -9.77 -3.92 1.52
CA LEU A 9 -10.26 -2.58 1.84
C LEU A 9 -9.37 -1.88 2.86
N ILE A 10 -8.99 -2.58 3.92
CA ILE A 10 -8.12 -2.02 4.95
C ILE A 10 -6.77 -1.63 4.33
N ILE A 11 -6.21 -2.49 3.50
CA ILE A 11 -4.93 -2.21 2.86
C ILE A 11 -5.03 -0.98 1.96
N VAL A 12 -6.11 -0.86 1.19
CA VAL A 12 -6.32 0.29 0.31
C VAL A 12 -6.44 1.57 1.11
N VAL A 13 -7.20 1.55 2.20
CA VAL A 13 -7.38 2.71 3.06
C VAL A 13 -6.05 3.14 3.68
N VAL A 14 -5.30 2.19 4.21
CA VAL A 14 -3.99 2.48 4.79
C VAL A 14 -3.04 3.05 3.74
N GLY A 15 -3.05 2.46 2.54
CA GLY A 15 -2.23 2.96 1.44
C GLY A 15 -2.57 4.38 1.06
N ALA A 16 -3.87 4.71 1.00
CA ALA A 16 -4.30 6.06 0.68
C ALA A 16 -3.84 7.06 1.74
N ILE A 17 -3.94 6.68 3.01
CA ILE A 17 -3.48 7.53 4.10
C ILE A 17 -1.97 7.72 4.01
N CYS A 18 -1.24 6.65 3.71
CA CYS A 18 0.21 6.74 3.56
C CYS A 18 0.60 7.67 2.41
N PHE A 19 -0.08 7.58 1.28
CA PHE A 19 0.18 8.48 0.15
C PHE A 19 -0.07 9.94 0.53
N TRP A 20 -1.18 10.19 1.21
CA TRP A 20 -1.50 11.53 1.65
C TRP A 20 -0.42 12.06 2.61
N ALA A 21 0.00 11.26 3.55
CA ALA A 21 1.04 11.63 4.49
C ALA A 21 2.36 11.93 3.78
N ILE A 22 2.74 11.09 2.83
CA ILE A 22 3.96 11.29 2.06
C ILE A 22 3.90 12.60 1.29
N ASP A 23 2.79 12.89 0.64
CA ASP A 23 2.62 14.14 -0.10
C ASP A 23 2.75 15.35 0.81
N LYS A 24 2.25 15.24 2.03
CA LYS A 24 2.24 16.37 2.96
C LYS A 24 3.59 16.56 3.64
N PHE A 25 4.27 15.47 3.99
CA PHE A 25 5.53 15.54 4.74
C PHE A 25 6.76 15.54 3.88
N ALA A 26 6.68 14.98 2.68
CA ALA A 26 7.82 14.95 1.81
C ALA A 26 8.05 16.33 1.19
N THR A 27 9.20 16.91 1.50
CA THR A 27 9.59 18.19 0.93
C THR A 27 10.32 18.04 -0.38
N ASP A 28 10.87 16.85 -0.63
CA ASP A 28 11.67 16.58 -1.82
C ASP A 28 10.90 15.65 -2.76
N SER A 29 10.81 16.01 -4.03
CA SER A 29 10.08 15.18 -5.00
C SER A 29 10.74 13.82 -5.21
N ARG A 30 12.07 13.76 -5.15
CA ARG A 30 12.78 12.49 -5.27
C ARG A 30 12.46 11.57 -4.12
N LEU A 31 12.50 12.09 -2.91
CA LEU A 31 12.18 11.32 -1.73
C LEU A 31 10.73 10.85 -1.75
N ALA A 32 9.83 11.74 -2.16
CA ALA A 32 8.41 11.40 -2.25
C ALA A 32 8.19 10.26 -3.24
N ASN A 33 8.85 10.30 -4.39
CA ASN A 33 8.73 9.24 -5.39
C ASN A 33 9.21 7.89 -4.85
N LEU A 34 10.35 7.88 -4.18
CA LEU A 34 10.88 6.66 -3.59
C LEU A 34 9.94 6.08 -2.54
N LEU A 35 9.43 6.94 -1.68
CA LEU A 35 8.48 6.51 -0.64
C LEU A 35 7.19 6.00 -1.24
N LYS A 36 6.68 6.65 -2.27
CA LYS A 36 5.47 6.22 -2.95
C LYS A 36 5.66 4.84 -3.60
N LEU A 37 6.80 4.64 -4.24
CA LEU A 37 7.11 3.34 -4.84
C LEU A 37 7.18 2.24 -3.79
N LEU A 38 7.80 2.54 -2.65
CA LEU A 38 7.89 1.59 -1.55
C LEU A 38 6.50 1.22 -1.03
N VAL A 39 5.64 2.20 -0.83
CA VAL A 39 4.28 1.96 -0.34
C VAL A 39 3.50 1.14 -1.35
N VAL A 40 3.60 1.46 -2.63
CA VAL A 40 2.91 0.71 -3.69
C VAL A 40 3.36 -0.74 -3.69
N LEU A 41 4.67 -0.98 -3.60
CA LEU A 41 5.21 -2.34 -3.57
C LEU A 41 4.68 -3.13 -2.38
N VAL A 42 4.68 -2.52 -1.21
CA VAL A 42 4.17 -3.18 0.00
C VAL A 42 2.68 -3.47 -0.12
N CYS A 43 1.91 -2.50 -0.61
CA CYS A 43 0.46 -2.69 -0.78
C CYS A 43 0.16 -3.79 -1.79
N LEU A 44 0.84 -3.78 -2.92
CA LEU A 44 0.64 -4.80 -3.95
C LEU A 44 1.02 -6.18 -3.43
N GLY A 45 2.15 -6.28 -2.72
CA GLY A 45 2.56 -7.54 -2.14
C GLY A 45 1.55 -8.06 -1.13
N ALA A 46 1.03 -7.19 -0.29
CA ALA A 46 0.03 -7.59 0.70
C ALA A 46 -1.27 -8.05 0.03
N ILE A 47 -1.72 -7.35 -1.01
CA ILE A 47 -2.94 -7.73 -1.73
C ILE A 47 -2.73 -9.07 -2.44
N VAL A 48 -1.60 -9.24 -3.10
CA VAL A 48 -1.30 -10.49 -3.80
C VAL A 48 -1.27 -11.66 -2.83
N GLN A 49 -0.68 -11.47 -1.65
CA GLN A 49 -0.63 -12.53 -0.65
C GLN A 49 -2.02 -12.92 -0.16
N ARG A 50 -2.94 -11.97 -0.11
CA ARG A 50 -4.31 -12.27 0.35
C ARG A 50 -5.14 -12.93 -0.73
N VAL A 51 -4.95 -12.53 -1.98
CA VAL A 51 -5.72 -13.07 -3.09
C VAL A 51 -5.12 -14.41 -3.55
N LEU A 52 -3.80 -14.48 -3.62
CA LEU A 52 -3.09 -15.68 -4.08
C LEU A 52 -1.98 -16.03 -3.10
N PRO A 53 -2.27 -16.78 -2.04
CA PRO A 53 -1.24 -17.20 -1.08
C PRO A 53 -0.38 -18.33 -1.66
N LEU A 54 0.36 -18.03 -2.73
CA LEU A 54 1.13 -19.02 -3.45
C LEU A 54 2.54 -19.21 -2.89
N THR A 55 3.17 -18.14 -2.45
CA THR A 55 4.58 -18.19 -2.12
C THR A 55 4.84 -17.97 -0.63
N TYR A 56 4.03 -17.25 0.00
CA TYR A 56 4.21 -16.93 1.41
C TYR A 56 2.91 -17.04 2.14
#